data_d2362ae8217787eb4316e8d0a0832c1f
#
_entry.id   d2362ae8217787eb4316e8d0a0832c1f
#
_cell.length_a   1.000
_cell.length_b   1.000
_cell.length_c   1.000
_cell.angle_alpha   90.00
_cell.angle_beta   90.00
_cell.angle_gamma   90.00
#
_symmetry.space_group_name_H-M   'P 1'
#
loop_
_entity.id
_entity.type
_entity.pdbx_description
1 polymer ?
#
loop_
_entity_poly.entity_id
_entity_poly.type
_entity_poly.pdbx_seq_one_letter_code
_entity_poly.pdbx_strand_id
1 'polypeptide(L)'
;MTDLIQRPRRLRKSPALRAMFEETTLSLNDLVLPIFVEEEIDDYKAVEAMPGVMRIPEKHLAREIERIANAGIRSVMTFGISHHTDETGSDAWREDGLVARMSRICKQTVPEMIVMSDTCFCEYTSHGHCGVLCEHGVDNDATLENLGKQAVVAAAAGADFIAPSAAMDGQVQAIRQALDAAGFKDTAIMSYSTKFASSFYGPFREAAGSALKGDRKSYQMNPMNRREAIRESLLDEAQGADCLMVKPAGAYLDIVRELREHTELPIGAYQVSGEYAMIKFAALAGAIDEEKVVLESLGSIKRAGADLIFSYFALDLAEKKILR
;
A
#
# COMPACT_ATOMS: atom_id res chain seq x y z
N MET A 1 -32.20 -45.59 3.44
CA MET A 1 -31.80 -44.18 3.63
C MET A 1 -30.53 -44.16 4.47
N THR A 2 -29.45 -43.61 3.98
CA THR A 2 -28.22 -43.51 4.79
C THR A 2 -28.41 -42.41 5.82
N ASP A 3 -28.35 -42.74 7.10
CA ASP A 3 -28.37 -41.75 8.17
C ASP A 3 -27.08 -40.96 8.19
N LEU A 4 -27.14 -39.71 7.69
CA LEU A 4 -25.99 -38.81 7.66
C LEU A 4 -25.76 -38.24 9.06
N ILE A 5 -24.69 -38.68 9.73
CA ILE A 5 -24.27 -38.19 11.05
C ILE A 5 -23.79 -36.75 10.95
N GLN A 6 -22.92 -36.46 9.96
CA GLN A 6 -22.37 -35.15 9.72
C GLN A 6 -23.17 -34.37 8.66
N ARG A 7 -23.64 -33.19 9.02
CA ARG A 7 -24.39 -32.28 8.14
C ARG A 7 -23.93 -30.84 8.31
N PRO A 8 -22.87 -30.38 7.61
CA PRO A 8 -22.35 -29.01 7.72
C PRO A 8 -23.39 -27.93 7.40
N ARG A 9 -24.43 -28.25 6.57
CA ARG A 9 -25.54 -27.33 6.26
C ARG A 9 -26.35 -26.90 7.48
N ARG A 10 -26.25 -27.60 8.62
CA ARG A 10 -26.97 -27.24 9.87
C ARG A 10 -26.58 -25.82 10.33
N LEU A 11 -25.31 -25.43 10.17
CA LEU A 11 -24.79 -24.12 10.58
C LEU A 11 -25.03 -23.00 9.55
N ARG A 12 -25.59 -23.35 8.38
CA ARG A 12 -25.79 -22.38 7.26
C ARG A 12 -27.26 -22.08 6.95
N LYS A 13 -28.21 -22.69 7.69
CA LYS A 13 -29.62 -22.66 7.33
C LYS A 13 -30.33 -21.31 7.49
N SER A 14 -29.74 -20.37 8.23
CA SER A 14 -30.29 -19.03 8.39
C SER A 14 -29.17 -17.97 8.36
N PRO A 15 -29.50 -16.69 8.02
CA PRO A 15 -28.53 -15.60 8.08
C PRO A 15 -27.88 -15.45 9.46
N ALA A 16 -28.68 -15.52 10.53
CA ALA A 16 -28.18 -15.42 11.92
C ALA A 16 -27.18 -16.51 12.26
N LEU A 17 -27.43 -17.77 11.83
CA LEU A 17 -26.48 -18.86 12.05
C LEU A 17 -25.20 -18.66 11.25
N ARG A 18 -25.28 -18.17 10.01
CA ARG A 18 -24.09 -17.89 9.22
C ARG A 18 -23.23 -16.81 9.87
N ALA A 19 -23.86 -15.71 10.32
CA ALA A 19 -23.15 -14.63 11.01
C ALA A 19 -22.52 -15.08 12.34
N MET A 20 -23.22 -15.96 13.10
CA MET A 20 -22.74 -16.49 14.38
C MET A 20 -21.45 -17.33 14.22
N PHE A 21 -21.28 -18.00 13.09
CA PHE A 21 -20.15 -18.89 12.80
C PHE A 21 -19.21 -18.30 11.75
N GLU A 22 -19.24 -16.99 11.56
CA GLU A 22 -18.29 -16.27 10.71
C GLU A 22 -16.92 -16.21 11.38
N GLU A 23 -15.90 -16.77 10.72
CA GLU A 23 -14.54 -16.88 11.28
C GLU A 23 -13.68 -15.65 10.95
N THR A 24 -14.06 -14.90 9.91
CA THR A 24 -13.29 -13.75 9.43
C THR A 24 -14.18 -12.52 9.38
N THR A 25 -13.80 -11.48 10.11
CA THR A 25 -14.51 -10.20 10.12
C THR A 25 -13.67 -9.12 9.47
N LEU A 26 -14.34 -8.17 8.80
CA LEU A 26 -13.73 -6.97 8.25
C LEU A 26 -14.28 -5.75 8.98
N SER A 27 -13.39 -4.83 9.30
CA SER A 27 -13.72 -3.51 9.86
C SER A 27 -12.96 -2.41 9.12
N LEU A 28 -13.34 -1.15 9.33
CA LEU A 28 -12.57 -0.02 8.79
C LEU A 28 -11.16 0.07 9.37
N ASN A 29 -10.92 -0.48 10.56
CA ASN A 29 -9.60 -0.51 11.18
C ASN A 29 -8.62 -1.46 10.48
N ASP A 30 -9.14 -2.39 9.67
CA ASP A 30 -8.30 -3.30 8.87
C ASP A 30 -7.84 -2.63 7.57
N LEU A 31 -8.39 -1.45 7.21
CA LEU A 31 -8.19 -0.83 5.91
C LEU A 31 -7.25 0.38 5.99
N VAL A 32 -6.32 0.44 5.05
CA VAL A 32 -5.49 1.62 4.76
C VAL A 32 -5.89 2.17 3.40
N LEU A 33 -6.21 3.47 3.32
CA LEU A 33 -6.57 4.11 2.06
C LEU A 33 -5.33 4.70 1.37
N PRO A 34 -4.94 4.19 0.19
CA PRO A 34 -3.92 4.84 -0.63
C PRO A 34 -4.49 6.10 -1.30
N ILE A 35 -3.75 7.21 -1.21
CA ILE A 35 -4.12 8.48 -1.83
C ILE A 35 -2.98 9.02 -2.70
N PHE A 36 -3.34 9.66 -3.81
CA PHE A 36 -2.40 10.32 -4.72
C PHE A 36 -2.51 11.82 -4.56
N VAL A 37 -1.42 12.49 -4.26
CA VAL A 37 -1.35 13.94 -4.10
C VAL A 37 -0.47 14.51 -5.19
N GLU A 38 -1.02 15.40 -6.02
CA GLU A 38 -0.27 16.05 -7.11
C GLU A 38 -0.07 17.52 -6.76
N GLU A 39 1.18 18.00 -6.78
CA GLU A 39 1.48 19.40 -6.60
C GLU A 39 1.16 20.20 -7.87
N GLU A 40 1.03 21.53 -7.73
CA GLU A 40 0.87 22.46 -8.84
C GLU A 40 -0.34 22.21 -9.77
N ILE A 41 -1.35 21.48 -9.31
CA ILE A 41 -2.64 21.35 -9.99
C ILE A 41 -3.73 22.08 -9.24
N ASP A 42 -4.72 22.62 -9.98
CA ASP A 42 -5.79 23.41 -9.39
C ASP A 42 -7.00 22.59 -8.98
N ASP A 43 -7.35 21.55 -9.72
CA ASP A 43 -8.52 20.73 -9.51
C ASP A 43 -8.17 19.24 -9.45
N TYR A 44 -9.10 18.46 -8.87
CA TYR A 44 -9.01 17.02 -8.83
C TYR A 44 -8.92 16.44 -10.25
N LYS A 45 -7.99 15.50 -10.46
CA LYS A 45 -7.78 14.87 -11.75
C LYS A 45 -8.13 13.38 -11.66
N ALA A 46 -9.12 12.96 -12.43
CA ALA A 46 -9.54 11.56 -12.46
C ALA A 46 -8.41 10.66 -13.01
N VAL A 47 -8.26 9.48 -12.41
CA VAL A 47 -7.44 8.41 -12.93
C VAL A 47 -8.35 7.52 -13.78
N GLU A 48 -8.27 7.63 -15.10
CA GLU A 48 -9.21 6.95 -16.02
C GLU A 48 -9.16 5.42 -15.89
N ALA A 49 -7.97 4.87 -15.69
CA ALA A 49 -7.79 3.44 -15.48
C ALA A 49 -8.27 2.94 -14.10
N MET A 50 -8.67 3.87 -13.19
CA MET A 50 -9.16 3.54 -11.84
C MET A 50 -10.44 4.34 -11.52
N PRO A 51 -11.60 3.96 -12.07
CA PRO A 51 -12.84 4.72 -11.90
C PRO A 51 -13.17 5.02 -10.43
N GLY A 52 -13.31 6.30 -10.08
CA GLY A 52 -13.56 6.78 -8.72
C GLY A 52 -12.31 7.20 -7.94
N VAL A 53 -11.11 6.87 -8.41
CA VAL A 53 -9.85 7.35 -7.82
C VAL A 53 -9.44 8.67 -8.47
N MET A 54 -9.01 9.62 -7.63
CA MET A 54 -8.61 10.96 -8.05
C MET A 54 -7.17 11.25 -7.60
N ARG A 55 -6.44 12.03 -8.38
CA ARG A 55 -5.28 12.76 -7.89
C ARG A 55 -5.79 14.01 -7.17
N ILE A 56 -5.34 14.20 -5.96
CA ILE A 56 -5.77 15.26 -5.06
C ILE A 56 -4.80 16.44 -5.23
N PRO A 57 -5.26 17.65 -5.56
CA PRO A 57 -4.41 18.82 -5.49
C PRO A 57 -3.83 19.00 -4.09
N GLU A 58 -2.53 19.26 -3.95
CA GLU A 58 -1.91 19.47 -2.64
C GLU A 58 -2.67 20.51 -1.79
N LYS A 59 -3.13 21.60 -2.41
CA LYS A 59 -3.91 22.66 -1.74
C LYS A 59 -5.26 22.20 -1.21
N HIS A 60 -5.77 21.05 -1.66
CA HIS A 60 -7.02 20.44 -1.20
C HIS A 60 -6.80 19.25 -0.26
N LEU A 61 -5.56 18.88 0.01
CA LEU A 61 -5.24 17.69 0.82
C LEU A 61 -5.86 17.77 2.23
N ALA A 62 -5.80 18.93 2.89
CA ALA A 62 -6.40 19.10 4.22
C ALA A 62 -7.90 18.76 4.22
N ARG A 63 -8.65 19.31 3.27
CA ARG A 63 -10.08 19.02 3.12
C ARG A 63 -10.36 17.54 2.87
N GLU A 64 -9.51 16.89 2.08
CA GLU A 64 -9.68 15.47 1.77
C GLU A 64 -9.37 14.57 2.98
N ILE A 65 -8.36 14.92 3.77
CA ILE A 65 -8.04 14.22 5.03
C ILE A 65 -9.17 14.36 6.05
N GLU A 66 -9.79 15.54 6.17
CA GLU A 66 -11.00 15.72 7.00
C GLU A 66 -12.17 14.83 6.52
N ARG A 67 -12.40 14.77 5.20
CA ARG A 67 -13.43 13.91 4.60
C ARG A 67 -13.19 12.44 4.93
N ILE A 68 -11.95 11.97 4.73
CA ILE A 68 -11.52 10.59 5.00
C ILE A 68 -11.72 10.24 6.48
N ALA A 69 -11.30 11.11 7.39
CA ALA A 69 -11.44 10.92 8.84
C ALA A 69 -12.92 10.91 9.27
N ASN A 70 -13.74 11.82 8.71
CA ASN A 70 -15.18 11.89 9.00
C ASN A 70 -15.94 10.65 8.48
N ALA A 71 -15.47 10.00 7.42
CA ALA A 71 -16.00 8.73 6.96
C ALA A 71 -15.65 7.55 7.90
N GLY A 72 -14.66 7.72 8.77
CA GLY A 72 -14.25 6.70 9.75
C GLY A 72 -12.93 6.00 9.41
N ILE A 73 -12.26 6.37 8.32
CA ILE A 73 -10.93 5.84 7.96
C ILE A 73 -9.89 6.47 8.89
N ARG A 74 -9.01 5.65 9.44
CA ARG A 74 -7.98 6.03 10.42
C ARG A 74 -6.57 6.06 9.87
N SER A 75 -6.35 5.50 8.68
CA SER A 75 -5.02 5.38 8.10
C SER A 75 -5.02 5.64 6.60
N VAL A 76 -4.02 6.41 6.16
CA VAL A 76 -3.77 6.70 4.75
C VAL A 76 -2.34 6.33 4.37
N MET A 77 -2.15 5.89 3.12
CA MET A 77 -0.84 5.79 2.50
C MET A 77 -0.70 6.85 1.43
N THR A 78 0.30 7.71 1.56
CA THR A 78 0.49 8.87 0.69
C THR A 78 1.46 8.57 -0.44
N PHE A 79 1.04 8.86 -1.68
CA PHE A 79 1.86 8.87 -2.89
C PHE A 79 1.91 10.28 -3.44
N GLY A 80 3.09 10.86 -3.53
CA GLY A 80 3.28 12.21 -4.07
C GLY A 80 3.62 12.18 -5.55
N ILE A 81 2.99 13.05 -6.34
CA ILE A 81 3.32 13.26 -7.75
C ILE A 81 3.98 14.62 -7.84
N SER A 82 5.32 14.60 -7.83
CA SER A 82 6.13 15.82 -7.90
C SER A 82 6.33 16.26 -9.35
N HIS A 83 6.28 17.57 -9.58
CA HIS A 83 6.66 18.19 -10.83
C HIS A 83 8.16 18.58 -10.86
N HIS A 84 8.87 18.38 -9.74
CA HIS A 84 10.31 18.61 -9.58
C HIS A 84 11.08 17.29 -9.63
N THR A 85 11.27 16.75 -10.83
CA THR A 85 11.97 15.48 -11.02
C THR A 85 13.40 15.70 -11.50
N ASP A 86 14.33 14.88 -10.99
CA ASP A 86 15.72 14.81 -11.43
C ASP A 86 16.22 13.36 -11.55
N GLU A 87 17.50 13.16 -11.85
CA GLU A 87 18.09 11.82 -12.02
C GLU A 87 18.13 11.00 -10.72
N THR A 88 18.11 11.64 -9.56
CA THR A 88 18.22 11.00 -8.25
C THR A 88 16.91 10.99 -7.47
N GLY A 89 15.92 11.79 -7.90
CA GLY A 89 14.65 11.97 -7.18
C GLY A 89 14.81 12.85 -5.95
N SER A 90 15.67 13.89 -6.02
CA SER A 90 16.11 14.65 -4.84
C SER A 90 14.99 15.41 -4.14
N ASP A 91 13.88 15.74 -4.80
CA ASP A 91 12.71 16.35 -4.16
C ASP A 91 12.11 15.47 -3.06
N ALA A 92 12.25 14.14 -3.15
CA ALA A 92 11.70 13.19 -2.18
C ALA A 92 12.30 13.32 -0.76
N TRP A 93 13.51 13.87 -0.62
CA TRP A 93 14.18 14.06 0.69
C TRP A 93 14.46 15.53 1.04
N ARG A 94 13.83 16.48 0.37
CA ARG A 94 13.86 17.87 0.78
C ARG A 94 12.94 18.13 1.95
N GLU A 95 13.36 18.92 2.92
CA GLU A 95 12.54 19.31 4.08
C GLU A 95 11.27 20.08 3.69
N ASP A 96 11.31 20.77 2.56
CA ASP A 96 10.20 21.49 1.93
C ASP A 96 9.61 20.77 0.71
N GLY A 97 10.06 19.54 0.42
CA GLY A 97 9.59 18.70 -0.68
C GLY A 97 8.17 18.13 -0.45
N LEU A 98 7.59 17.57 -1.50
CA LEU A 98 6.20 17.12 -1.47
C LEU A 98 5.95 16.04 -0.40
N VAL A 99 6.90 15.12 -0.16
CA VAL A 99 6.79 14.08 0.89
C VAL A 99 6.59 14.70 2.29
N ALA A 100 7.42 15.70 2.62
CA ALA A 100 7.33 16.39 3.90
C ALA A 100 6.03 17.21 4.01
N ARG A 101 5.65 17.92 2.95
CA ARG A 101 4.44 18.74 2.94
C ARG A 101 3.19 17.88 3.13
N MET A 102 3.05 16.76 2.42
CA MET A 102 1.92 15.83 2.56
C MET A 102 1.79 15.31 4.00
N SER A 103 2.88 14.80 4.57
CA SER A 103 2.86 14.26 5.94
C SER A 103 2.46 15.34 6.94
N ARG A 104 3.03 16.54 6.83
CA ARG A 104 2.74 17.69 7.70
C ARG A 104 1.29 18.13 7.59
N ILE A 105 0.74 18.26 6.37
CA ILE A 105 -0.66 18.64 6.15
C ILE A 105 -1.60 17.60 6.78
N CYS A 106 -1.37 16.31 6.56
CA CYS A 106 -2.18 15.24 7.13
C CYS A 106 -2.23 15.33 8.66
N LYS A 107 -1.06 15.43 9.32
CA LYS A 107 -0.95 15.46 10.78
C LYS A 107 -1.45 16.77 11.40
N GLN A 108 -1.29 17.90 10.73
CA GLN A 108 -1.83 19.17 11.20
C GLN A 108 -3.36 19.23 11.09
N THR A 109 -3.93 18.58 10.07
CA THR A 109 -5.39 18.57 9.83
C THR A 109 -6.09 17.61 10.77
N VAL A 110 -5.61 16.37 10.86
CA VAL A 110 -6.16 15.32 11.73
C VAL A 110 -4.98 14.64 12.46
N PRO A 111 -4.61 15.12 13.67
CA PRO A 111 -3.46 14.59 14.41
C PRO A 111 -3.51 13.08 14.66
N GLU A 112 -4.70 12.51 14.80
CA GLU A 112 -4.95 11.08 15.03
C GLU A 112 -4.86 10.23 13.74
N MET A 113 -4.78 10.86 12.56
CA MET A 113 -4.63 10.11 11.30
C MET A 113 -3.27 9.40 11.28
N ILE A 114 -3.28 8.10 11.06
CA ILE A 114 -2.06 7.33 10.82
C ILE A 114 -1.61 7.60 9.38
N VAL A 115 -0.42 8.20 9.25
CA VAL A 115 0.18 8.55 7.96
C VAL A 115 1.29 7.55 7.64
N MET A 116 1.10 6.76 6.60
CA MET A 116 2.12 5.88 6.03
C MET A 116 2.71 6.56 4.79
N SER A 117 3.98 6.91 4.82
CA SER A 117 4.67 7.53 3.68
C SER A 117 5.26 6.47 2.78
N ASP A 118 4.77 6.34 1.54
CA ASP A 118 5.47 5.52 0.54
C ASP A 118 6.88 6.05 0.34
N THR A 119 7.87 5.16 0.38
CA THR A 119 9.29 5.53 0.29
C THR A 119 9.89 4.88 -0.94
N CYS A 120 9.91 5.65 -2.01
CA CYS A 120 10.35 5.29 -3.34
C CYS A 120 10.72 6.55 -4.12
N PHE A 121 11.42 6.39 -5.22
CA PHE A 121 11.84 7.51 -6.07
C PHE A 121 11.13 7.55 -7.43
N CYS A 122 10.30 6.57 -7.76
CA CYS A 122 9.73 6.48 -9.11
C CYS A 122 8.80 7.63 -9.50
N GLU A 123 8.25 8.35 -8.55
CA GLU A 123 7.44 9.56 -8.73
C GLU A 123 8.30 10.84 -8.76
N TYR A 124 9.58 10.73 -8.39
CA TYR A 124 10.52 11.86 -8.23
C TYR A 124 11.70 11.81 -9.20
N THR A 125 11.92 10.66 -9.85
CA THR A 125 12.99 10.51 -10.84
C THR A 125 12.52 10.80 -12.27
N SER A 126 13.35 11.47 -13.04
CA SER A 126 13.07 11.78 -14.46
C SER A 126 12.94 10.53 -15.35
N HIS A 127 13.49 9.41 -14.91
CA HIS A 127 13.46 8.11 -15.63
C HIS A 127 12.41 7.12 -15.08
N GLY A 128 11.77 7.41 -13.94
CA GLY A 128 10.70 6.59 -13.36
C GLY A 128 11.13 5.27 -12.72
N HIS A 129 12.42 5.01 -12.53
CA HIS A 129 12.92 3.88 -11.73
C HIS A 129 12.92 4.20 -10.24
N CYS A 130 12.93 3.15 -9.40
CA CYS A 130 12.82 3.27 -7.94
C CYS A 130 14.14 3.59 -7.22
N GLY A 131 15.19 3.96 -7.94
CA GLY A 131 16.50 4.26 -7.37
C GLY A 131 17.45 4.92 -8.37
N VAL A 132 18.67 5.17 -7.95
CA VAL A 132 19.74 5.76 -8.74
C VAL A 132 20.13 4.83 -9.89
N LEU A 133 20.32 5.35 -11.10
CA LEU A 133 20.75 4.57 -12.25
C LEU A 133 22.27 4.51 -12.38
N CYS A 134 22.78 3.34 -12.79
CA CYS A 134 24.14 3.12 -13.25
C CYS A 134 24.13 2.43 -14.63
N GLU A 135 25.30 2.08 -15.19
CA GLU A 135 25.42 1.39 -16.49
C GLU A 135 24.67 0.05 -16.54
N HIS A 136 24.43 -0.60 -15.38
CA HIS A 136 23.81 -1.93 -15.29
C HIS A 136 22.37 -1.91 -14.78
N GLY A 137 21.74 -0.75 -14.66
CA GLY A 137 20.37 -0.59 -14.17
C GLY A 137 20.30 0.24 -12.90
N VAL A 138 19.48 -0.17 -11.92
CA VAL A 138 19.40 0.53 -10.63
C VAL A 138 20.56 0.11 -9.74
N ASP A 139 21.31 1.10 -9.23
CA ASP A 139 22.36 0.93 -8.24
C ASP A 139 21.72 0.77 -6.85
N ASN A 140 21.78 -0.45 -6.33
CA ASN A 140 21.20 -0.79 -5.03
C ASN A 140 21.78 0.06 -3.90
N ASP A 141 23.11 0.04 -3.76
CA ASP A 141 23.80 0.62 -2.60
C ASP A 141 23.75 2.16 -2.60
N ALA A 142 23.89 2.78 -3.77
CA ALA A 142 23.71 4.23 -3.90
C ALA A 142 22.26 4.67 -3.59
N THR A 143 21.28 3.80 -3.82
CA THR A 143 19.87 4.06 -3.52
C THR A 143 19.58 4.02 -2.03
N LEU A 144 20.26 3.15 -1.25
CA LEU A 144 20.03 2.98 0.18
C LEU A 144 20.21 4.27 0.98
N GLU A 145 21.26 5.04 0.67
CA GLU A 145 21.51 6.34 1.34
C GLU A 145 20.35 7.32 1.15
N ASN A 146 19.83 7.39 -0.08
CA ASN A 146 18.73 8.29 -0.40
C ASN A 146 17.41 7.84 0.24
N LEU A 147 17.16 6.52 0.34
CA LEU A 147 16.01 5.99 1.08
C LEU A 147 16.05 6.38 2.57
N GLY A 148 17.22 6.32 3.19
CA GLY A 148 17.41 6.80 4.55
C GLY A 148 17.09 8.29 4.72
N LYS A 149 17.53 9.15 3.79
CA LYS A 149 17.21 10.59 3.79
C LYS A 149 15.71 10.84 3.66
N GLN A 150 15.04 10.17 2.71
CA GLN A 150 13.59 10.29 2.49
C GLN A 150 12.82 9.88 3.74
N ALA A 151 13.20 8.77 4.37
CA ALA A 151 12.58 8.27 5.58
C ALA A 151 12.68 9.28 6.74
N VAL A 152 13.86 9.86 6.96
CA VAL A 152 14.08 10.88 8.01
C VAL A 152 13.23 12.12 7.77
N VAL A 153 13.14 12.59 6.53
CA VAL A 153 12.32 13.77 6.16
C VAL A 153 10.83 13.49 6.39
N ALA A 154 10.34 12.33 6.00
CA ALA A 154 8.94 11.94 6.24
C ALA A 154 8.62 11.84 7.74
N ALA A 155 9.49 11.20 8.53
CA ALA A 155 9.36 11.09 9.99
C ALA A 155 9.39 12.45 10.68
N ALA A 156 10.31 13.34 10.29
CA ALA A 156 10.40 14.71 10.80
C ALA A 156 9.15 15.54 10.50
N ALA A 157 8.47 15.23 9.39
CA ALA A 157 7.20 15.85 9.00
C ALA A 157 5.97 15.22 9.68
N GLY A 158 6.16 14.16 10.47
CA GLY A 158 5.13 13.53 11.29
C GLY A 158 4.55 12.23 10.73
N ALA A 159 5.16 11.61 9.71
CA ALA A 159 4.75 10.28 9.28
C ALA A 159 4.91 9.26 10.41
N ASP A 160 3.88 8.43 10.64
CA ASP A 160 3.89 7.39 11.67
C ASP A 160 4.60 6.12 11.16
N PHE A 161 4.51 5.86 9.85
CA PHE A 161 5.14 4.73 9.18
C PHE A 161 5.94 5.16 7.95
N ILE A 162 7.09 4.57 7.79
CA ILE A 162 7.87 4.56 6.54
C ILE A 162 7.56 3.26 5.82
N ALA A 163 7.17 3.36 4.54
CA ALA A 163 6.74 2.21 3.76
C ALA A 163 7.64 2.04 2.51
N PRO A 164 8.84 1.43 2.65
CA PRO A 164 9.82 1.32 1.56
C PRO A 164 9.33 0.39 0.46
N SER A 165 9.01 0.97 -0.68
CA SER A 165 8.50 0.25 -1.86
C SER A 165 9.50 0.16 -3.01
N ALA A 166 10.73 0.63 -2.82
CA ALA A 166 11.78 0.64 -3.82
C ALA A 166 12.30 -0.76 -4.18
N ALA A 167 12.14 -1.72 -3.29
CA ALA A 167 12.58 -3.12 -3.44
C ALA A 167 14.12 -3.25 -3.61
N MET A 168 14.88 -2.52 -2.79
CA MET A 168 16.34 -2.62 -2.73
C MET A 168 16.76 -3.57 -1.61
N ASP A 169 17.80 -4.37 -1.87
CA ASP A 169 18.40 -5.22 -0.85
C ASP A 169 18.96 -4.37 0.30
N GLY A 170 18.58 -4.69 1.54
CA GLY A 170 19.05 -3.94 2.72
C GLY A 170 18.32 -2.63 2.99
N GLN A 171 17.25 -2.29 2.25
CA GLN A 171 16.53 -1.03 2.41
C GLN A 171 15.96 -0.83 3.81
N VAL A 172 15.44 -1.88 4.45
CA VAL A 172 14.88 -1.80 5.81
C VAL A 172 15.96 -1.46 6.82
N GLN A 173 17.12 -2.14 6.74
CA GLN A 173 18.25 -1.86 7.62
C GLN A 173 18.76 -0.42 7.46
N ALA A 174 18.93 0.07 6.23
CA ALA A 174 19.40 1.41 5.96
C ALA A 174 18.44 2.47 6.50
N ILE A 175 17.14 2.28 6.29
CA ILE A 175 16.08 3.18 6.80
C ILE A 175 16.04 3.15 8.33
N ARG A 176 16.06 1.97 8.97
CA ARG A 176 16.04 1.86 10.44
C ARG A 176 17.23 2.57 11.07
N GLN A 177 18.43 2.35 10.52
CA GLN A 177 19.65 3.02 10.97
C GLN A 177 19.56 4.55 10.82
N ALA A 178 19.05 5.04 9.69
CA ALA A 178 18.90 6.48 9.46
C ALA A 178 17.90 7.12 10.42
N LEU A 179 16.74 6.49 10.64
CA LEU A 179 15.72 6.94 11.58
C LEU A 179 16.25 6.98 13.02
N ASP A 180 16.92 5.92 13.46
CA ASP A 180 17.47 5.82 14.82
C ASP A 180 18.57 6.86 15.06
N ALA A 181 19.46 7.07 14.08
CA ALA A 181 20.51 8.08 14.17
C ALA A 181 19.95 9.51 14.22
N ALA A 182 18.81 9.76 13.54
CA ALA A 182 18.11 11.04 13.58
C ALA A 182 17.17 11.21 14.79
N GLY A 183 17.04 10.18 15.64
CA GLY A 183 16.22 10.22 16.87
C GLY A 183 14.77 9.78 16.67
N PHE A 184 14.36 9.33 15.48
CA PHE A 184 13.00 8.85 15.17
C PHE A 184 12.81 7.36 15.46
N LYS A 185 13.12 6.96 16.71
CA LYS A 185 13.09 5.55 17.13
C LYS A 185 11.69 4.95 17.18
N ASP A 186 10.67 5.79 17.33
CA ASP A 186 9.26 5.39 17.42
C ASP A 186 8.54 5.37 16.05
N THR A 187 9.22 5.79 14.97
CA THR A 187 8.67 5.70 13.61
C THR A 187 8.78 4.26 13.12
N ALA A 188 7.64 3.65 12.81
CA ALA A 188 7.57 2.26 12.38
C ALA A 188 7.91 2.07 10.89
N ILE A 189 8.30 0.85 10.50
CA ILE A 189 8.60 0.47 9.11
C ILE A 189 7.61 -0.60 8.67
N MET A 190 6.79 -0.29 7.64
CA MET A 190 5.97 -1.24 6.90
C MET A 190 6.72 -1.65 5.63
N SER A 191 7.47 -2.76 5.68
CA SER A 191 8.23 -3.19 4.52
C SER A 191 7.35 -3.79 3.43
N TYR A 192 7.56 -3.37 2.18
CA TYR A 192 7.04 -4.08 1.00
C TYR A 192 7.87 -5.34 0.72
N SER A 193 8.01 -6.18 1.73
CA SER A 193 8.93 -7.34 1.78
C SER A 193 8.70 -8.35 0.67
N THR A 194 7.45 -8.48 0.18
CA THR A 194 7.10 -9.36 -0.94
C THR A 194 6.44 -8.56 -2.06
N LYS A 195 7.25 -7.79 -2.80
CA LYS A 195 6.78 -7.02 -3.96
C LYS A 195 7.14 -7.72 -5.26
N PHE A 196 6.14 -8.26 -5.94
CA PHE A 196 6.31 -8.98 -7.21
C PHE A 196 6.31 -8.03 -8.41
N ALA A 197 7.04 -8.39 -9.49
CA ALA A 197 7.01 -7.71 -10.78
C ALA A 197 5.69 -8.03 -11.52
N SER A 198 4.59 -7.46 -11.01
CA SER A 198 3.24 -7.82 -11.40
C SER A 198 2.73 -7.02 -12.60
N SER A 199 1.93 -7.69 -13.44
CA SER A 199 1.16 -7.05 -14.53
C SER A 199 -0.04 -6.26 -14.00
N PHE A 200 -0.43 -6.41 -12.73
CA PHE A 200 -1.53 -5.68 -12.11
C PHE A 200 -1.19 -4.24 -11.72
N TYR A 201 0.03 -3.74 -11.99
CA TYR A 201 0.42 -2.35 -11.68
C TYR A 201 0.11 -1.34 -12.81
N GLY A 202 -0.50 -1.77 -13.91
CA GLY A 202 -0.78 -0.89 -15.04
C GLY A 202 -1.48 0.42 -14.66
N PRO A 203 -2.65 0.37 -14.00
CA PRO A 203 -3.37 1.59 -13.60
C PRO A 203 -2.62 2.48 -12.61
N PHE A 204 -1.76 1.92 -11.75
CA PHE A 204 -0.92 2.70 -10.84
C PHE A 204 0.08 3.60 -11.58
N ARG A 205 0.62 3.14 -12.71
CA ARG A 205 1.55 3.96 -13.51
C ARG A 205 0.90 5.24 -14.01
N GLU A 206 -0.36 5.15 -14.43
CA GLU A 206 -1.16 6.33 -14.77
C GLU A 206 -1.41 7.18 -13.52
N ALA A 207 -1.88 6.58 -12.42
CA ALA A 207 -2.19 7.30 -11.19
C ALA A 207 -0.99 8.08 -10.63
N ALA A 208 0.21 7.49 -10.64
CA ALA A 208 1.45 8.08 -10.15
C ALA A 208 2.19 8.95 -11.17
N GLY A 209 1.69 9.09 -12.40
CA GLY A 209 2.36 9.88 -13.44
C GLY A 209 3.71 9.33 -13.86
N SER A 210 3.92 8.00 -13.81
CA SER A 210 5.22 7.37 -13.98
C SER A 210 5.79 7.56 -15.39
N ALA A 211 7.02 8.05 -15.46
CA ALA A 211 7.82 8.19 -16.69
C ALA A 211 8.57 6.91 -17.11
N LEU A 212 8.31 5.78 -16.44
CA LEU A 212 9.06 4.53 -16.59
C LEU A 212 9.13 4.04 -18.04
N LYS A 213 10.36 3.86 -18.53
CA LYS A 213 10.68 3.14 -19.76
C LYS A 213 11.34 1.81 -19.41
N GLY A 214 10.80 0.69 -19.91
CA GLY A 214 11.28 -0.64 -19.59
C GLY A 214 10.47 -1.34 -18.50
N ASP A 215 11.12 -2.13 -17.66
CA ASP A 215 10.50 -2.87 -16.57
C ASP A 215 11.31 -2.78 -15.26
N ARG A 216 10.81 -3.41 -14.21
CA ARG A 216 11.41 -3.41 -12.86
C ARG A 216 11.81 -4.81 -12.40
N LYS A 217 11.96 -5.76 -13.34
CA LYS A 217 12.20 -7.18 -13.03
C LYS A 217 13.57 -7.46 -12.44
N SER A 218 14.51 -6.51 -12.53
CA SER A 218 15.84 -6.64 -11.93
C SER A 218 15.83 -6.45 -10.41
N TYR A 219 14.77 -5.84 -9.85
CA TYR A 219 14.66 -5.60 -8.40
C TYR A 219 13.29 -5.95 -7.80
N GLN A 220 12.25 -6.17 -8.60
CA GLN A 220 10.99 -6.74 -8.11
C GLN A 220 10.99 -8.25 -8.33
N MET A 221 10.44 -9.01 -7.38
CA MET A 221 10.46 -10.47 -7.40
C MET A 221 9.73 -11.06 -8.60
N ASN A 222 10.19 -12.20 -9.06
CA ASN A 222 9.51 -12.96 -10.11
C ASN A 222 8.16 -13.48 -9.60
N PRO A 223 7.04 -13.20 -10.30
CA PRO A 223 5.70 -13.67 -9.94
C PRO A 223 5.56 -15.19 -9.78
N MET A 224 6.48 -15.97 -10.34
CA MET A 224 6.49 -17.44 -10.24
C MET A 224 7.24 -17.97 -9.03
N ASN A 225 7.88 -17.10 -8.21
CA ASN A 225 8.74 -17.49 -7.11
C ASN A 225 8.01 -17.34 -5.76
N ARG A 226 7.75 -18.45 -5.09
CA ARG A 226 7.14 -18.48 -3.77
C ARG A 226 8.18 -18.42 -2.64
N ARG A 227 9.22 -19.26 -2.72
CA ARG A 227 10.25 -19.37 -1.67
C ARG A 227 11.08 -18.11 -1.49
N GLU A 228 11.30 -17.36 -2.56
CA GLU A 228 11.94 -16.06 -2.55
C GLU A 228 11.15 -15.06 -1.68
N ALA A 229 9.84 -15.01 -1.82
CA ALA A 229 8.95 -14.14 -1.05
C ALA A 229 9.11 -14.33 0.48
N ILE A 230 9.15 -15.57 0.95
CA ILE A 230 9.34 -15.86 2.37
C ILE A 230 10.76 -15.47 2.82
N ARG A 231 11.77 -15.77 2.00
CA ARG A 231 13.14 -15.39 2.29
C ARG A 231 13.31 -13.87 2.42
N GLU A 232 12.81 -13.10 1.48
CA GLU A 232 12.86 -11.64 1.49
C GLU A 232 12.16 -11.06 2.73
N SER A 233 10.98 -11.58 3.07
CA SER A 233 10.24 -11.13 4.26
C SER A 233 11.00 -11.39 5.55
N LEU A 234 11.62 -12.55 5.70
CA LEU A 234 12.40 -12.88 6.90
C LEU A 234 13.71 -12.06 6.98
N LEU A 235 14.28 -11.67 5.86
CA LEU A 235 15.41 -10.73 5.82
C LEU A 235 14.98 -9.34 6.29
N ASP A 236 13.86 -8.83 5.82
CA ASP A 236 13.34 -7.52 6.23
C ASP A 236 12.93 -7.49 7.70
N GLU A 237 12.31 -8.58 8.21
CA GLU A 237 12.04 -8.75 9.63
C GLU A 237 13.34 -8.69 10.46
N ALA A 238 14.38 -9.43 10.06
CA ALA A 238 15.68 -9.43 10.73
C ALA A 238 16.40 -8.06 10.65
N GLN A 239 16.11 -7.25 9.65
CA GLN A 239 16.64 -5.90 9.46
C GLN A 239 15.88 -4.83 10.24
N GLY A 240 14.78 -5.17 10.92
CA GLY A 240 14.03 -4.27 11.80
C GLY A 240 12.74 -3.70 11.20
N ALA A 241 12.10 -4.42 10.27
CA ALA A 241 10.72 -4.11 9.89
C ALA A 241 9.77 -4.37 11.06
N ASP A 242 8.79 -3.48 11.28
CA ASP A 242 7.72 -3.65 12.27
C ASP A 242 6.51 -4.37 11.69
N CYS A 243 6.32 -4.27 10.37
CA CYS A 243 5.26 -4.93 9.62
C CYS A 243 5.80 -5.37 8.25
N LEU A 244 5.24 -6.45 7.71
CA LEU A 244 5.58 -6.99 6.39
C LEU A 244 4.40 -6.83 5.44
N MET A 245 4.64 -6.66 4.14
CA MET A 245 3.57 -6.48 3.16
C MET A 245 3.73 -7.40 1.96
N VAL A 246 2.64 -8.05 1.57
CA VAL A 246 2.50 -8.79 0.31
C VAL A 246 1.83 -7.90 -0.75
N LYS A 247 2.48 -7.72 -1.90
CA LYS A 247 1.98 -6.90 -3.03
C LYS A 247 2.27 -7.56 -4.39
N PRO A 248 1.24 -7.84 -5.20
CA PRO A 248 -0.21 -7.71 -4.98
C PRO A 248 -0.78 -8.72 -3.96
N ALA A 249 -2.06 -8.58 -3.61
CA ALA A 249 -2.73 -9.46 -2.65
C ALA A 249 -3.47 -10.63 -3.31
N GLY A 250 -4.43 -10.36 -4.19
CA GLY A 250 -5.46 -11.33 -4.61
C GLY A 250 -4.91 -12.55 -5.34
N ALA A 251 -3.92 -12.34 -6.23
CA ALA A 251 -3.27 -13.44 -6.94
C ALA A 251 -2.15 -14.13 -6.11
N TYR A 252 -1.91 -13.67 -4.88
CA TYR A 252 -0.82 -14.08 -3.99
C TYR A 252 -1.31 -14.43 -2.58
N LEU A 253 -2.57 -14.87 -2.44
CA LEU A 253 -3.14 -15.29 -1.15
C LEU A 253 -2.40 -16.48 -0.54
N ASP A 254 -1.81 -17.34 -1.36
CA ASP A 254 -0.91 -18.42 -0.95
C ASP A 254 0.34 -17.87 -0.23
N ILE A 255 0.90 -16.75 -0.72
CA ILE A 255 2.04 -16.08 -0.10
C ILE A 255 1.64 -15.43 1.23
N VAL A 256 0.48 -14.75 1.27
CA VAL A 256 -0.04 -14.18 2.52
C VAL A 256 -0.21 -15.28 3.57
N ARG A 257 -0.80 -16.42 3.18
CA ARG A 257 -1.02 -17.56 4.09
C ARG A 257 0.29 -18.16 4.57
N GLU A 258 1.23 -18.40 3.67
CA GLU A 258 2.52 -18.97 4.03
C GLU A 258 3.33 -18.02 4.90
N LEU A 259 3.35 -16.72 4.57
CA LEU A 259 4.05 -15.73 5.40
C LEU A 259 3.49 -15.69 6.82
N ARG A 260 2.16 -15.77 6.99
CA ARG A 260 1.54 -15.83 8.32
C ARG A 260 1.99 -17.02 9.16
N GLU A 261 2.44 -18.10 8.55
CA GLU A 261 2.98 -19.27 9.24
C GLU A 261 4.46 -19.13 9.65
N HIS A 262 5.15 -18.09 9.13
CA HIS A 262 6.60 -17.89 9.33
C HIS A 262 6.96 -16.66 10.15
N THR A 263 6.01 -15.75 10.43
CA THR A 263 6.26 -14.53 11.21
C THR A 263 5.14 -14.24 12.20
N GLU A 264 5.49 -13.61 13.32
CA GLU A 264 4.53 -13.04 14.28
C GLU A 264 4.27 -11.54 14.00
N LEU A 265 5.01 -10.91 13.09
CA LEU A 265 4.78 -9.51 12.74
C LEU A 265 3.43 -9.32 12.04
N PRO A 266 2.79 -8.14 12.18
CA PRO A 266 1.62 -7.81 11.40
C PRO A 266 1.89 -7.88 9.89
N ILE A 267 0.94 -8.42 9.12
CA ILE A 267 1.02 -8.55 7.68
C ILE A 267 0.05 -7.59 7.01
N GLY A 268 0.59 -6.68 6.20
CA GLY A 268 -0.17 -5.91 5.23
C GLY A 268 -0.34 -6.68 3.92
N ALA A 269 -1.45 -6.48 3.24
CA ALA A 269 -1.66 -7.01 1.90
C ALA A 269 -2.26 -5.91 1.00
N TYR A 270 -1.68 -5.72 -0.18
CA TYR A 270 -2.08 -4.62 -1.06
C TYR A 270 -2.98 -5.12 -2.20
N GLN A 271 -4.28 -4.80 -2.13
CA GLN A 271 -5.17 -4.92 -3.28
C GLN A 271 -4.85 -3.81 -4.27
N VAL A 272 -4.04 -4.14 -5.28
CA VAL A 272 -3.42 -3.15 -6.16
C VAL A 272 -4.37 -2.59 -7.22
N SER A 273 -3.90 -1.57 -7.92
CA SER A 273 -4.66 -0.80 -8.89
C SER A 273 -5.33 -1.64 -10.00
N GLY A 274 -4.64 -2.68 -10.51
CA GLY A 274 -5.22 -3.58 -11.50
C GLY A 274 -6.30 -4.49 -10.92
N GLU A 275 -6.16 -4.92 -9.67
CA GLU A 275 -7.19 -5.70 -8.97
C GLU A 275 -8.44 -4.85 -8.72
N TYR A 276 -8.25 -3.61 -8.27
CA TYR A 276 -9.32 -2.61 -8.16
C TYR A 276 -10.03 -2.38 -9.50
N ALA A 277 -9.24 -2.09 -10.55
CA ALA A 277 -9.76 -1.80 -11.88
C ALA A 277 -10.56 -2.97 -12.46
N MET A 278 -10.09 -4.22 -12.30
CA MET A 278 -10.81 -5.42 -12.74
C MET A 278 -12.21 -5.51 -12.13
N ILE A 279 -12.34 -5.26 -10.82
CA ILE A 279 -13.64 -5.27 -10.13
C ILE A 279 -14.52 -4.12 -10.66
N LYS A 280 -13.98 -2.88 -10.71
CA LYS A 280 -14.73 -1.71 -11.19
C LYS A 280 -15.25 -1.90 -12.62
N PHE A 281 -14.39 -2.29 -13.55
CA PHE A 281 -14.81 -2.45 -14.96
C PHE A 281 -15.74 -3.64 -15.18
N ALA A 282 -15.56 -4.75 -14.46
CA ALA A 282 -16.50 -5.88 -14.52
C ALA A 282 -17.87 -5.49 -13.94
N ALA A 283 -17.93 -4.70 -12.90
CA ALA A 283 -19.17 -4.19 -12.33
C ALA A 283 -19.86 -3.19 -13.26
N LEU A 284 -19.12 -2.24 -13.85
CA LEU A 284 -19.64 -1.30 -14.85
C LEU A 284 -20.20 -2.02 -16.09
N ALA A 285 -19.64 -3.15 -16.47
CA ALA A 285 -20.15 -4.00 -17.54
C ALA A 285 -21.36 -4.86 -17.11
N GLY A 286 -21.78 -4.82 -15.86
CA GLY A 286 -22.89 -5.61 -15.31
C GLY A 286 -22.56 -7.10 -15.13
N ALA A 287 -21.29 -7.50 -15.21
CA ALA A 287 -20.87 -8.90 -15.08
C ALA A 287 -20.84 -9.38 -13.61
N ILE A 288 -20.64 -8.46 -12.66
CA ILE A 288 -20.57 -8.76 -11.23
C ILE A 288 -21.31 -7.69 -10.40
N ASP A 289 -21.68 -8.06 -9.17
CA ASP A 289 -22.17 -7.12 -8.15
C ASP A 289 -20.92 -6.56 -7.42
N GLU A 290 -20.68 -5.26 -7.58
CA GLU A 290 -19.47 -4.60 -7.07
C GLU A 290 -19.31 -4.79 -5.57
N GLU A 291 -20.34 -4.45 -4.80
CA GLU A 291 -20.28 -4.47 -3.33
C GLU A 291 -19.95 -5.88 -2.80
N LYS A 292 -20.64 -6.88 -3.33
CA LYS A 292 -20.43 -8.27 -2.92
C LYS A 292 -19.03 -8.78 -3.26
N VAL A 293 -18.55 -8.46 -4.46
CA VAL A 293 -17.21 -8.91 -4.89
C VAL A 293 -16.11 -8.17 -4.15
N VAL A 294 -16.29 -6.88 -3.83
CA VAL A 294 -15.35 -6.14 -2.99
C VAL A 294 -15.24 -6.76 -1.61
N LEU A 295 -16.37 -7.03 -0.94
CA LEU A 295 -16.38 -7.66 0.39
C LEU A 295 -15.77 -9.07 0.36
N GLU A 296 -16.10 -9.88 -0.65
CA GLU A 296 -15.55 -11.23 -0.81
C GLU A 296 -14.03 -11.18 -1.05
N SER A 297 -13.56 -10.26 -1.88
CA SER A 297 -12.14 -10.08 -2.18
C SER A 297 -11.36 -9.66 -0.93
N LEU A 298 -11.82 -8.62 -0.22
CA LEU A 298 -11.18 -8.16 1.02
C LEU A 298 -11.24 -9.23 2.12
N GLY A 299 -12.38 -9.91 2.27
CA GLY A 299 -12.55 -11.04 3.18
C GLY A 299 -11.60 -12.19 2.86
N SER A 300 -11.34 -12.45 1.59
CA SER A 300 -10.38 -13.48 1.16
C SER A 300 -8.95 -13.14 1.55
N ILE A 301 -8.56 -11.87 1.41
CA ILE A 301 -7.25 -11.35 1.84
C ILE A 301 -7.10 -11.48 3.37
N LYS A 302 -8.12 -11.04 4.13
CA LYS A 302 -8.15 -11.16 5.59
C LYS A 302 -8.07 -12.62 6.04
N ARG A 303 -8.85 -13.51 5.42
CA ARG A 303 -8.87 -14.95 5.71
C ARG A 303 -7.53 -15.63 5.39
N ALA A 304 -6.78 -15.14 4.41
CA ALA A 304 -5.44 -15.65 4.13
C ALA A 304 -4.44 -15.34 5.26
N GLY A 305 -4.68 -14.31 6.08
CA GLY A 305 -3.86 -13.99 7.24
C GLY A 305 -3.36 -12.54 7.30
N ALA A 306 -3.85 -11.65 6.42
CA ALA A 306 -3.51 -10.23 6.49
C ALA A 306 -4.16 -9.57 7.70
N ASP A 307 -3.39 -8.73 8.41
CA ASP A 307 -3.86 -7.89 9.50
C ASP A 307 -4.39 -6.55 8.95
N LEU A 308 -3.69 -5.98 7.97
CA LEU A 308 -4.03 -4.73 7.30
C LEU A 308 -4.22 -4.97 5.79
N ILE A 309 -5.16 -4.25 5.19
CA ILE A 309 -5.44 -4.32 3.76
C ILE A 309 -5.37 -2.92 3.15
N PHE A 310 -4.45 -2.72 2.22
CA PHE A 310 -4.36 -1.50 1.43
C PHE A 310 -5.34 -1.61 0.26
N SER A 311 -6.37 -0.76 0.26
CA SER A 311 -7.40 -0.85 -0.78
C SER A 311 -7.98 0.51 -1.14
N TYR A 312 -8.11 0.77 -2.43
CA TYR A 312 -8.78 1.96 -2.96
C TYR A 312 -10.30 1.95 -2.73
N PHE A 313 -10.88 0.80 -2.34
CA PHE A 313 -12.30 0.71 -1.95
C PHE A 313 -12.58 1.20 -0.52
N ALA A 314 -11.55 1.47 0.29
CA ALA A 314 -11.73 1.77 1.71
C ALA A 314 -12.69 2.94 1.95
N LEU A 315 -12.53 4.05 1.22
CA LEU A 315 -13.38 5.23 1.39
C LEU A 315 -14.83 4.99 0.94
N ASP A 316 -15.02 4.31 -0.18
CA ASP A 316 -16.36 3.93 -0.68
C ASP A 316 -17.11 3.06 0.34
N LEU A 317 -16.44 2.09 0.94
CA LEU A 317 -17.03 1.20 1.96
C LEU A 317 -17.40 1.97 3.23
N ALA A 318 -16.58 2.94 3.62
CA ALA A 318 -16.84 3.78 4.78
C ALA A 318 -18.01 4.76 4.54
N GLU A 319 -18.01 5.51 3.43
CA GLU A 319 -19.05 6.48 3.09
C GLU A 319 -20.42 5.83 2.88
N LYS A 320 -20.44 4.65 2.26
CA LYS A 320 -21.67 3.85 2.10
C LYS A 320 -22.10 3.11 3.37
N LYS A 321 -21.31 3.19 4.45
CA LYS A 321 -21.53 2.52 5.74
C LYS A 321 -21.66 0.98 5.61
N ILE A 322 -20.95 0.40 4.67
CA ILE A 322 -20.92 -1.05 4.43
C ILE A 322 -20.06 -1.72 5.50
N LEU A 323 -18.96 -1.12 5.87
CA LEU A 323 -18.13 -1.49 7.02
C LEU A 323 -18.21 -0.42 8.12
N ARG A 324 -17.94 -0.83 9.36
CA ARG A 324 -17.91 0.04 10.55
C ARG A 324 -16.64 -0.15 11.35
#